data_303f95a5d4b76b4f881f7bbba87183f4
#
_entry.id   303f95a5d4b76b4f881f7bbba87183f4
#
_cell.length_a   1.000
_cell.length_b   1.000
_cell.length_c   1.000
_cell.angle_alpha   90.00
_cell.angle_beta   90.00
_cell.angle_gamma   90.00
#
_symmetry.space_group_name_H-M   'P 1'
#
loop_
_entity.id
_entity.type
_entity.pdbx_description
1 polymer ?
#
loop_
_entity_poly.entity_id
_entity_poly.type
_entity_poly.pdbx_seq_one_letter_code
_entity_poly.pdbx_strand_id
1 'polypeptide(L)'
;MADKKPTEIASLGEFGLIDRLTDSFSVRNASTLRGVGDDAAVIAAGTDEVTLCTTDLLLEGVDFDLTYFPLKHLGYKAVVVAVSDLLAMNGRPEQLLVSLGVSSKISVEVLDDLYAGIRFACEEMEVDLVGGDTKASVTGLAIHVTALGRARKEEVVYRGGARLHDLICITGNLGAAYMGLQLLEREKRVLRGVKDPEPEFKGNEYLLQRYLKPAARRDIVELLAEEKIVPTSMIDLSDGLASDLLQICNCLLYTSPSPRDGATSR
;
A
#
# COMPACT_ATOMS: atom_id res chain seq x y z
N MET A 1 9.89 8.53 -40.95
CA MET A 1 9.20 8.19 -39.70
C MET A 1 9.45 9.35 -38.75
N ALA A 2 8.40 10.07 -38.33
CA ALA A 2 8.57 11.20 -37.42
C ALA A 2 9.10 10.67 -36.07
N ASP A 3 10.22 11.22 -35.61
CA ASP A 3 10.77 10.95 -34.29
C ASP A 3 9.74 11.36 -33.22
N LYS A 4 8.92 10.39 -32.78
CA LYS A 4 8.05 10.62 -31.61
C LYS A 4 8.95 10.80 -30.39
N LYS A 5 8.97 12.00 -29.81
CA LYS A 5 9.62 12.23 -28.51
C LYS A 5 9.14 11.18 -27.50
N PRO A 6 10.03 10.60 -26.69
CA PRO A 6 9.64 9.72 -25.61
C PRO A 6 8.63 10.41 -24.68
N THR A 7 7.63 9.69 -24.23
CA THR A 7 6.69 10.19 -23.22
C THR A 7 7.36 10.07 -21.86
N GLU A 8 7.48 11.18 -21.14
CA GLU A 8 8.03 11.18 -19.78
C GLU A 8 7.05 10.55 -18.80
N ILE A 9 7.53 9.67 -17.92
CA ILE A 9 6.72 8.99 -16.90
C ILE A 9 5.97 10.00 -16.01
N ALA A 10 6.65 11.09 -15.62
CA ALA A 10 6.08 12.15 -14.80
C ALA A 10 4.83 12.80 -15.42
N SER A 11 4.66 12.75 -16.75
CA SER A 11 3.47 13.30 -17.42
C SER A 11 2.23 12.42 -17.28
N LEU A 12 2.39 11.16 -16.93
CA LEU A 12 1.29 10.20 -16.73
C LEU A 12 0.91 10.05 -15.26
N GLY A 13 1.86 10.27 -14.36
CA GLY A 13 1.74 9.86 -12.96
C GLY A 13 1.74 8.33 -12.81
N GLU A 14 1.62 7.86 -11.59
CA GLU A 14 1.66 6.43 -11.27
C GLU A 14 0.48 5.67 -11.89
N PHE A 15 -0.74 6.08 -11.59
CA PHE A 15 -1.96 5.42 -12.08
C PHE A 15 -2.07 5.45 -13.60
N GLY A 16 -1.78 6.59 -14.23
CA GLY A 16 -1.78 6.68 -15.68
C GLY A 16 -0.71 5.83 -16.36
N LEU A 17 0.42 5.57 -15.67
CA LEU A 17 1.43 4.62 -16.12
C LEU A 17 0.92 3.18 -16.00
N ILE A 18 0.33 2.81 -14.86
CA ILE A 18 -0.26 1.48 -14.63
C ILE A 18 -1.31 1.18 -15.69
N ASP A 19 -2.27 2.09 -15.88
CA ASP A 19 -3.32 1.95 -16.90
C ASP A 19 -2.73 1.71 -18.29
N ARG A 20 -1.75 2.53 -18.69
CA ARG A 20 -1.09 2.40 -20.00
C ARG A 20 -0.36 1.07 -20.17
N LEU A 21 0.27 0.55 -19.12
CA LEU A 21 1.02 -0.70 -19.18
C LEU A 21 0.10 -1.92 -19.16
N THR A 22 -1.06 -1.81 -18.53
CA THR A 22 -1.97 -2.94 -18.32
C THR A 22 -3.17 -2.98 -19.26
N ASP A 23 -3.46 -1.90 -20.00
CA ASP A 23 -4.61 -1.76 -20.93
C ASP A 23 -4.69 -2.89 -21.95
N SER A 24 -3.56 -3.44 -22.41
CA SER A 24 -3.52 -4.53 -23.37
C SER A 24 -3.72 -5.93 -22.77
N PHE A 25 -3.75 -6.03 -21.43
CA PHE A 25 -3.92 -7.33 -20.75
C PHE A 25 -5.40 -7.62 -20.51
N SER A 26 -5.88 -8.70 -21.09
CA SER A 26 -7.24 -9.18 -20.88
C SER A 26 -7.27 -10.32 -19.88
N VAL A 27 -8.25 -10.33 -19.00
CA VAL A 27 -8.52 -11.46 -18.10
C VAL A 27 -8.89 -12.69 -18.95
N ARG A 28 -8.16 -13.79 -18.77
CA ARG A 28 -8.35 -15.05 -19.53
C ARG A 28 -8.92 -16.18 -18.68
N ASN A 29 -8.69 -16.12 -17.37
CA ASN A 29 -9.13 -17.17 -16.46
C ASN A 29 -10.43 -16.75 -15.77
N ALA A 30 -11.44 -17.62 -15.81
CA ALA A 30 -12.74 -17.36 -15.18
C ALA A 30 -12.65 -17.20 -13.65
N SER A 31 -11.56 -17.69 -13.02
CA SER A 31 -11.31 -17.47 -11.59
C SER A 31 -10.84 -16.06 -11.24
N THR A 32 -10.38 -15.27 -12.20
CA THR A 32 -10.04 -13.86 -11.94
C THR A 32 -11.33 -13.01 -12.00
N LEU A 33 -11.85 -12.65 -10.85
CA LEU A 33 -13.08 -11.85 -10.72
C LEU A 33 -12.80 -10.35 -10.88
N ARG A 34 -11.67 -9.89 -10.34
CA ARG A 34 -11.16 -8.52 -10.48
C ARG A 34 -9.64 -8.58 -10.65
N GLY A 35 -9.11 -7.96 -11.68
CA GLY A 35 -7.67 -7.80 -11.90
C GLY A 35 -7.17 -6.43 -11.43
N VAL A 36 -6.33 -5.78 -12.24
CA VAL A 36 -5.77 -4.44 -11.97
C VAL A 36 -6.88 -3.40 -11.84
N GLY A 37 -6.70 -2.43 -10.93
CA GLY A 37 -7.56 -1.25 -10.76
C GLY A 37 -8.34 -1.18 -9.44
N ASP A 38 -7.91 -1.97 -8.44
CA ASP A 38 -8.39 -1.90 -7.06
C ASP A 38 -7.22 -2.14 -6.09
N ASP A 39 -7.44 -2.07 -4.76
CA ASP A 39 -6.37 -2.27 -3.75
C ASP A 39 -5.78 -3.68 -3.82
N ALA A 40 -6.58 -4.69 -4.14
CA ALA A 40 -6.10 -6.05 -4.39
C ALA A 40 -6.83 -6.71 -5.56
N ALA A 41 -6.17 -7.69 -6.19
CA ALA A 41 -6.83 -8.58 -7.13
C ALA A 41 -7.77 -9.54 -6.38
N VAL A 42 -8.92 -9.88 -7.01
CA VAL A 42 -9.92 -10.79 -6.45
C VAL A 42 -9.98 -12.06 -7.29
N ILE A 43 -9.70 -13.20 -6.66
CA ILE A 43 -9.63 -14.51 -7.31
C ILE A 43 -10.65 -15.44 -6.65
N ALA A 44 -11.44 -16.14 -7.42
CA ALA A 44 -12.43 -17.10 -6.91
C ALA A 44 -11.75 -18.22 -6.12
N ALA A 45 -12.24 -18.49 -4.91
CA ALA A 45 -11.73 -19.52 -4.00
C ALA A 45 -12.90 -20.36 -3.43
N GLY A 46 -13.63 -21.02 -4.31
CA GLY A 46 -14.82 -21.78 -3.93
C GLY A 46 -16.12 -21.07 -4.31
N THR A 47 -17.22 -21.39 -3.60
CA THR A 47 -18.55 -20.83 -3.88
C THR A 47 -18.79 -19.48 -3.24
N ASP A 48 -18.37 -19.33 -1.97
CA ASP A 48 -18.77 -18.20 -1.12
C ASP A 48 -17.60 -17.33 -0.69
N GLU A 49 -16.36 -17.76 -0.93
CA GLU A 49 -15.14 -17.05 -0.59
C GLU A 49 -14.32 -16.67 -1.84
N VAL A 50 -13.52 -15.63 -1.66
CA VAL A 50 -12.52 -15.19 -2.63
C VAL A 50 -11.16 -15.05 -1.96
N THR A 51 -10.10 -15.22 -2.73
CA THR A 51 -8.74 -14.85 -2.34
C THR A 51 -8.49 -13.44 -2.83
N LEU A 52 -8.02 -12.59 -1.93
CA LEU A 52 -7.45 -11.26 -2.22
C LEU A 52 -5.94 -11.40 -2.32
N CYS A 53 -5.33 -10.71 -3.28
CA CYS A 53 -3.88 -10.76 -3.50
C CYS A 53 -3.38 -9.37 -3.90
N THR A 54 -2.44 -8.85 -3.13
CA THR A 54 -1.77 -7.58 -3.40
C THR A 54 -0.27 -7.70 -3.29
N THR A 55 0.44 -6.66 -3.72
CA THR A 55 1.89 -6.62 -3.66
C THR A 55 2.40 -5.20 -3.53
N ASP A 56 3.38 -4.99 -2.64
CA ASP A 56 4.05 -3.74 -2.37
C ASP A 56 5.56 -3.84 -2.53
N LEU A 57 6.17 -2.76 -2.98
CA LEU A 57 7.61 -2.64 -3.14
C LEU A 57 8.11 -1.39 -2.41
N LEU A 58 9.00 -1.57 -1.43
CA LEU A 58 9.66 -0.48 -0.72
C LEU A 58 11.13 -0.39 -1.16
N LEU A 59 11.56 0.79 -1.58
CA LEU A 59 12.89 1.06 -2.08
C LEU A 59 13.65 2.04 -1.18
N GLU A 60 14.90 1.71 -0.87
CA GLU A 60 15.81 2.62 -0.17
C GLU A 60 16.01 3.90 -0.96
N GLY A 61 15.87 5.05 -0.28
CA GLY A 61 15.98 6.38 -0.87
C GLY A 61 14.68 6.91 -1.52
N VAL A 62 13.62 6.08 -1.59
CA VAL A 62 12.28 6.45 -2.05
C VAL A 62 11.29 6.34 -0.89
N ASP A 63 11.06 5.12 -0.37
CA ASP A 63 10.07 4.83 0.66
C ASP A 63 10.62 4.89 2.08
N PHE A 64 11.93 4.75 2.22
CA PHE A 64 12.64 4.83 3.48
C PHE A 64 14.11 5.25 3.29
N ASP A 65 14.72 5.74 4.37
CA ASP A 65 16.13 6.09 4.41
C ASP A 65 16.80 5.45 5.65
N LEU A 66 17.79 4.59 5.41
CA LEU A 66 18.48 3.86 6.47
C LEU A 66 19.27 4.75 7.43
N THR A 67 19.45 6.04 7.13
CA THR A 67 20.10 6.98 8.06
C THR A 67 19.25 7.31 9.27
N TYR A 68 17.93 7.18 9.18
CA TYR A 68 17.01 7.48 10.29
C TYR A 68 15.90 6.45 10.48
N PHE A 69 15.75 5.47 9.58
CA PHE A 69 14.69 4.46 9.69
C PHE A 69 15.20 3.22 10.42
N PRO A 70 14.73 2.94 11.65
CA PRO A 70 15.14 1.73 12.39
C PRO A 70 14.63 0.48 11.67
N LEU A 71 15.50 -0.51 11.50
CA LEU A 71 15.21 -1.71 10.70
C LEU A 71 14.03 -2.53 11.23
N LYS A 72 13.85 -2.61 12.55
CA LYS A 72 12.67 -3.26 13.14
C LYS A 72 11.36 -2.55 12.75
N HIS A 73 11.37 -1.22 12.71
CA HIS A 73 10.22 -0.46 12.25
C HIS A 73 10.01 -0.61 10.75
N LEU A 74 11.10 -0.69 9.96
CA LEU A 74 11.02 -0.90 8.53
C LEU A 74 10.41 -2.28 8.19
N GLY A 75 10.87 -3.34 8.86
CA GLY A 75 10.28 -4.67 8.70
C GLY A 75 8.81 -4.71 9.09
N TYR A 76 8.44 -4.05 10.18
CA TYR A 76 7.04 -3.89 10.58
C TYR A 76 6.22 -3.14 9.51
N LYS A 77 6.71 -1.98 9.06
CA LYS A 77 6.05 -1.16 8.05
C LYS A 77 5.84 -1.95 6.75
N ALA A 78 6.84 -2.70 6.30
CA ALA A 78 6.75 -3.47 5.06
C ALA A 78 5.59 -4.48 5.06
N VAL A 79 5.32 -5.13 6.20
CA VAL A 79 4.18 -6.03 6.35
C VAL A 79 2.87 -5.25 6.40
N VAL A 80 2.83 -4.18 7.19
CA VAL A 80 1.61 -3.44 7.49
C VAL A 80 1.05 -2.72 6.27
N VAL A 81 1.91 -2.19 5.38
CA VAL A 81 1.43 -1.55 4.15
C VAL A 81 0.75 -2.55 3.23
N ALA A 82 1.34 -3.72 2.99
CA ALA A 82 0.73 -4.76 2.17
C ALA A 82 -0.57 -5.35 2.78
N VAL A 83 -0.62 -5.46 4.11
CA VAL A 83 -1.83 -5.91 4.81
C VAL A 83 -2.95 -4.86 4.71
N SER A 84 -2.60 -3.57 4.66
CA SER A 84 -3.55 -2.46 4.57
C SER A 84 -4.47 -2.58 3.35
N ASP A 85 -3.94 -2.94 2.18
CA ASP A 85 -4.73 -3.14 0.95
C ASP A 85 -5.80 -4.22 1.10
N LEU A 86 -5.45 -5.34 1.76
CA LEU A 86 -6.39 -6.43 2.00
C LEU A 86 -7.53 -5.98 2.93
N LEU A 87 -7.18 -5.20 3.97
CA LEU A 87 -8.15 -4.63 4.91
C LEU A 87 -9.03 -3.58 4.23
N ALA A 88 -8.47 -2.78 3.29
CA ALA A 88 -9.21 -1.82 2.50
C ALA A 88 -10.27 -2.47 1.59
N MET A 89 -10.12 -3.75 1.29
CA MET A 89 -11.14 -4.53 0.58
C MET A 89 -12.03 -5.38 1.50
N ASN A 90 -12.07 -5.07 2.79
CA ASN A 90 -12.81 -5.79 3.82
C ASN A 90 -12.38 -7.27 3.94
N GLY A 91 -11.10 -7.53 3.65
CA GLY A 91 -10.50 -8.85 3.70
C GLY A 91 -9.82 -9.16 5.03
N ARG A 92 -9.61 -10.44 5.29
CA ARG A 92 -8.79 -10.94 6.39
C ARG A 92 -7.46 -11.39 5.83
N PRO A 93 -6.34 -10.74 6.19
CA PRO A 93 -4.99 -11.17 5.81
C PRO A 93 -4.70 -12.56 6.40
N GLU A 94 -3.96 -13.41 5.66
CA GLU A 94 -3.61 -14.75 6.11
C GLU A 94 -2.14 -15.11 5.88
N GLN A 95 -1.58 -14.80 4.70
CA GLN A 95 -0.21 -15.19 4.35
C GLN A 95 0.56 -14.04 3.70
N LEU A 96 1.90 -14.12 3.85
CA LEU A 96 2.85 -13.21 3.22
C LEU A 96 3.99 -13.96 2.53
N LEU A 97 4.51 -13.38 1.45
CA LEU A 97 5.81 -13.69 0.88
C LEU A 97 6.66 -12.42 0.92
N VAL A 98 7.92 -12.56 1.34
CA VAL A 98 8.85 -11.42 1.41
C VAL A 98 10.05 -11.69 0.52
N SER A 99 10.27 -10.82 -0.46
CA SER A 99 11.44 -10.89 -1.32
C SER A 99 12.36 -9.69 -1.07
N LEU A 100 13.67 -9.93 -1.00
CA LEU A 100 14.66 -8.91 -0.70
C LEU A 100 15.68 -8.75 -1.82
N GLY A 101 15.97 -7.48 -2.17
CA GLY A 101 17.18 -7.07 -2.87
C GLY A 101 18.18 -6.51 -1.88
N VAL A 102 19.31 -7.21 -1.63
CA VAL A 102 20.24 -6.87 -0.55
C VAL A 102 21.59 -6.42 -1.10
N SER A 103 21.99 -5.20 -0.74
CA SER A 103 23.31 -4.69 -1.07
C SER A 103 24.41 -5.41 -0.27
N SER A 104 25.57 -5.62 -0.88
CA SER A 104 26.76 -6.20 -0.21
C SER A 104 27.28 -5.39 0.99
N LYS A 105 26.75 -4.19 1.22
CA LYS A 105 27.06 -3.33 2.38
C LYS A 105 26.23 -3.66 3.61
N ILE A 106 25.17 -4.46 3.45
CA ILE A 106 24.25 -4.83 4.52
C ILE A 106 24.76 -6.13 5.15
N SER A 107 24.91 -6.15 6.49
CA SER A 107 25.31 -7.35 7.23
C SER A 107 24.11 -8.24 7.58
N VAL A 108 24.35 -9.45 8.01
CA VAL A 108 23.33 -10.40 8.45
C VAL A 108 22.55 -9.85 9.65
N GLU A 109 23.25 -9.21 10.61
CA GLU A 109 22.62 -8.67 11.82
C GLU A 109 21.61 -7.56 11.49
N VAL A 110 21.88 -6.78 10.44
CA VAL A 110 20.95 -5.78 9.91
C VAL A 110 19.68 -6.44 9.37
N LEU A 111 19.82 -7.59 8.69
CA LEU A 111 18.67 -8.36 8.20
C LEU A 111 17.94 -9.06 9.36
N ASP A 112 18.64 -9.51 10.40
CA ASP A 112 18.01 -10.07 11.60
C ASP A 112 17.10 -9.05 12.29
N ASP A 113 17.53 -7.78 12.38
CA ASP A 113 16.69 -6.71 12.91
C ASP A 113 15.48 -6.41 12.03
N LEU A 114 15.66 -6.42 10.71
CA LEU A 114 14.55 -6.28 9.75
C LEU A 114 13.51 -7.40 9.95
N TYR A 115 13.98 -8.65 10.00
CA TYR A 115 13.11 -9.81 10.18
C TYR A 115 12.49 -9.89 11.58
N ALA A 116 13.12 -9.32 12.61
CA ALA A 116 12.49 -9.15 13.92
C ALA A 116 11.26 -8.23 13.84
N GLY A 117 11.32 -7.19 13.01
CA GLY A 117 10.19 -6.32 12.73
C GLY A 117 9.09 -7.00 11.93
N ILE A 118 9.46 -7.75 10.88
CA ILE A 118 8.52 -8.55 10.08
C ILE A 118 7.79 -9.56 10.98
N ARG A 119 8.52 -10.29 11.81
CA ARG A 119 7.93 -11.26 12.75
C ARG A 119 6.93 -10.62 13.70
N PHE A 120 7.31 -9.50 14.28
CA PHE A 120 6.42 -8.77 15.19
C PHE A 120 5.12 -8.33 14.49
N ALA A 121 5.22 -7.83 13.25
CA ALA A 121 4.04 -7.47 12.46
C ALA A 121 3.18 -8.70 12.09
N CYS A 122 3.82 -9.82 11.73
CA CYS A 122 3.10 -11.07 11.46
C CYS A 122 2.32 -11.57 12.68
N GLU A 123 2.92 -11.48 13.87
CA GLU A 123 2.27 -11.84 15.13
C GLU A 123 1.08 -10.90 15.45
N GLU A 124 1.26 -9.58 15.27
CA GLU A 124 0.22 -8.57 15.52
C GLU A 124 -0.95 -8.69 14.53
N MET A 125 -0.66 -8.96 13.26
CA MET A 125 -1.65 -9.09 12.18
C MET A 125 -2.20 -10.52 12.02
N GLU A 126 -1.67 -11.49 12.76
CA GLU A 126 -2.03 -12.91 12.69
C GLU A 126 -1.86 -13.49 11.27
N VAL A 127 -0.73 -13.18 10.63
CA VAL A 127 -0.40 -13.65 9.29
C VAL A 127 0.84 -14.54 9.28
N ASP A 128 0.86 -15.52 8.39
CA ASP A 128 1.98 -16.45 8.23
C ASP A 128 2.96 -15.97 7.15
N LEU A 129 4.25 -15.91 7.47
CA LEU A 129 5.30 -15.80 6.46
C LEU A 129 5.52 -17.17 5.82
N VAL A 130 5.11 -17.34 4.56
CA VAL A 130 5.10 -18.65 3.88
C VAL A 130 6.20 -18.82 2.83
N GLY A 131 6.97 -17.77 2.53
CA GLY A 131 8.07 -17.83 1.57
C GLY A 131 8.62 -16.48 1.15
N GLY A 132 9.40 -16.48 0.08
CA GLY A 132 10.01 -15.29 -0.48
C GLY A 132 11.21 -15.62 -1.37
N ASP A 133 11.99 -14.57 -1.72
CA ASP A 133 13.24 -14.70 -2.47
C ASP A 133 14.29 -13.71 -1.94
N THR A 134 15.58 -13.97 -2.21
CA THR A 134 16.65 -13.02 -1.86
C THR A 134 17.64 -12.92 -2.99
N LYS A 135 17.90 -11.70 -3.45
CA LYS A 135 18.84 -11.37 -4.52
C LYS A 135 19.84 -10.33 -4.09
N ALA A 136 21.02 -10.37 -4.68
CA ALA A 136 21.96 -9.26 -4.55
C ALA A 136 21.43 -8.01 -5.27
N SER A 137 21.55 -6.86 -4.61
CA SER A 137 21.23 -5.54 -5.16
C SER A 137 22.48 -4.70 -5.26
N VAL A 138 22.58 -3.90 -6.32
CA VAL A 138 23.68 -2.92 -6.50
C VAL A 138 23.30 -1.52 -6.02
N THR A 139 22.01 -1.26 -5.81
CA THR A 139 21.47 0.08 -5.53
C THR A 139 20.98 0.31 -4.09
N GLY A 140 21.05 -0.70 -3.23
CA GLY A 140 20.58 -0.57 -1.84
C GLY A 140 19.68 -1.71 -1.42
N LEU A 141 18.86 -1.48 -0.38
CA LEU A 141 17.85 -2.41 0.11
C LEU A 141 16.53 -2.20 -0.64
N ALA A 142 15.98 -3.29 -1.15
CA ALA A 142 14.62 -3.34 -1.68
C ALA A 142 13.85 -4.42 -0.92
N ILE A 143 12.62 -4.13 -0.54
CA ILE A 143 11.74 -5.05 0.19
C ILE A 143 10.44 -5.16 -0.60
N HIS A 144 10.14 -6.34 -1.08
CA HIS A 144 8.91 -6.62 -1.81
C HIS A 144 8.08 -7.59 -0.99
N VAL A 145 6.83 -7.23 -0.72
CA VAL A 145 5.90 -8.04 0.04
C VAL A 145 4.70 -8.36 -0.83
N THR A 146 4.36 -9.63 -0.93
CA THR A 146 3.09 -10.09 -1.49
C THR A 146 2.22 -10.55 -0.34
N ALA A 147 1.01 -10.02 -0.23
CA ALA A 147 0.06 -10.40 0.80
C ALA A 147 -1.14 -11.13 0.18
N LEU A 148 -1.57 -12.18 0.86
CA LEU A 148 -2.73 -12.98 0.52
C LEU A 148 -3.72 -12.94 1.67
N GLY A 149 -5.00 -12.82 1.34
CA GLY A 149 -6.08 -12.79 2.30
C GLY A 149 -7.35 -13.43 1.75
N ARG A 150 -8.36 -13.52 2.59
CA ARG A 150 -9.69 -14.02 2.22
C ARG A 150 -10.78 -13.04 2.57
N ALA A 151 -11.84 -13.06 1.79
CA ALA A 151 -13.08 -12.38 2.10
C ALA A 151 -14.27 -13.22 1.66
N ARG A 152 -15.42 -13.01 2.27
CA ARG A 152 -16.68 -13.51 1.71
C ARG A 152 -16.99 -12.72 0.44
N LYS A 153 -17.35 -13.41 -0.63
CA LYS A 153 -17.56 -12.82 -1.96
C LYS A 153 -18.56 -11.65 -1.92
N GLU A 154 -19.56 -11.73 -1.09
CA GLU A 154 -20.61 -10.72 -0.94
C GLU A 154 -20.21 -9.54 -0.04
N GLU A 155 -19.11 -9.66 0.70
CA GLU A 155 -18.61 -8.66 1.63
C GLU A 155 -17.35 -7.92 1.13
N VAL A 156 -16.81 -8.31 -0.04
CA VAL A 156 -15.69 -7.60 -0.65
C VAL A 156 -16.12 -6.18 -0.98
N VAL A 157 -15.32 -5.21 -0.53
CA VAL A 157 -15.53 -3.80 -0.81
C VAL A 157 -14.52 -3.34 -1.86
N TYR A 158 -14.99 -2.56 -2.81
CA TYR A 158 -14.20 -2.04 -3.93
C TYR A 158 -14.15 -0.51 -3.87
N ARG A 159 -13.15 0.10 -4.49
CA ARG A 159 -13.08 1.56 -4.68
C ARG A 159 -14.27 2.12 -5.46
N GLY A 160 -14.80 1.36 -6.41
CA GLY A 160 -15.86 1.78 -7.34
C GLY A 160 -17.29 1.61 -6.84
N GLY A 161 -17.52 1.40 -5.54
CA GLY A 161 -18.85 1.10 -4.99
C GLY A 161 -19.62 2.29 -4.43
N ALA A 162 -19.00 3.47 -4.26
CA ALA A 162 -19.60 4.64 -3.62
C ALA A 162 -20.81 5.19 -4.41
N ARG A 163 -21.74 5.82 -3.70
CA ARG A 163 -23.01 6.32 -4.22
C ARG A 163 -23.24 7.77 -3.83
N LEU A 164 -24.12 8.43 -4.57
CA LEU A 164 -24.53 9.79 -4.25
C LEU A 164 -25.15 9.83 -2.84
N HIS A 165 -24.70 10.78 -2.02
CA HIS A 165 -25.08 11.00 -0.61
C HIS A 165 -24.45 10.01 0.39
N ASP A 166 -23.52 9.13 -0.02
CA ASP A 166 -22.76 8.38 0.95
C ASP A 166 -21.91 9.31 1.82
N LEU A 167 -21.76 8.94 3.10
CA LEU A 167 -20.93 9.67 4.04
C LEU A 167 -19.46 9.26 3.85
N ILE A 168 -18.58 10.23 3.76
CA ILE A 168 -17.13 10.00 3.76
C ILE A 168 -16.67 9.88 5.20
N CYS A 169 -16.28 8.68 5.60
CA CYS A 169 -15.73 8.40 6.92
C CYS A 169 -14.23 8.17 6.82
N ILE A 170 -13.47 8.79 7.72
CA ILE A 170 -12.01 8.67 7.77
C ILE A 170 -11.62 8.15 9.14
N THR A 171 -10.72 7.17 9.18
CA THR A 171 -10.15 6.63 10.41
C THR A 171 -8.68 7.03 10.55
N GLY A 172 -8.24 7.29 11.77
CA GLY A 172 -6.87 7.71 12.05
C GLY A 172 -6.68 9.22 12.01
N ASN A 173 -5.42 9.64 11.90
CA ASN A 173 -5.03 11.04 12.02
C ASN A 173 -4.28 11.48 10.75
N LEU A 174 -4.92 12.32 9.95
CA LEU A 174 -4.38 12.80 8.68
C LEU A 174 -3.17 13.72 8.88
N GLY A 175 -2.17 13.56 8.02
CA GLY A 175 -0.97 14.39 7.98
C GLY A 175 0.08 14.08 9.06
N ALA A 176 -0.23 13.28 10.09
CA ALA A 176 0.72 13.00 11.16
C ALA A 176 1.96 12.24 10.66
N ALA A 177 1.81 11.25 9.79
CA ALA A 177 2.92 10.53 9.18
C ALA A 177 3.82 11.45 8.33
N TYR A 178 3.21 12.33 7.53
CA TYR A 178 3.94 13.33 6.74
C TYR A 178 4.75 14.28 7.64
N MET A 179 4.16 14.76 8.73
CA MET A 179 4.88 15.60 9.69
C MET A 179 6.03 14.85 10.38
N GLY A 180 5.85 13.56 10.66
CA GLY A 180 6.92 12.68 11.17
C GLY A 180 8.08 12.58 10.18
N LEU A 181 7.81 12.37 8.89
CA LEU A 181 8.81 12.39 7.83
C LEU A 181 9.54 13.75 7.77
N GLN A 182 8.80 14.87 7.80
CA GLN A 182 9.41 16.20 7.76
C GLN A 182 10.37 16.46 8.95
N LEU A 183 10.04 15.95 10.13
CA LEU A 183 10.92 16.01 11.30
C LEU A 183 12.21 15.21 11.08
N LEU A 184 12.11 13.97 10.60
CA LEU A 184 13.27 13.12 10.31
C LEU A 184 14.18 13.74 9.23
N GLU A 185 13.60 14.23 8.15
CA GLU A 185 14.34 14.90 7.08
C GLU A 185 14.97 16.23 7.53
N ARG A 186 14.34 16.96 8.45
CA ARG A 186 14.92 18.14 9.08
C ARG A 186 16.16 17.77 9.88
N GLU A 187 16.06 16.80 10.78
CA GLU A 187 17.17 16.35 11.62
C GLU A 187 18.32 15.81 10.77
N LYS A 188 18.05 14.98 9.77
CA LYS A 188 19.04 14.51 8.81
C LYS A 188 19.84 15.66 8.16
N ARG A 189 19.15 16.75 7.78
CA ARG A 189 19.81 17.92 7.17
C ARG A 189 20.64 18.71 8.17
N VAL A 190 20.09 18.97 9.36
CA VAL A 190 20.75 19.75 10.43
C VAL A 190 21.96 19.02 10.96
N LEU A 191 21.89 17.71 11.16
CA LEU A 191 22.92 16.90 11.74
C LEU A 191 23.96 16.38 10.73
N ARG A 192 23.81 16.74 9.45
CA ARG A 192 24.73 16.31 8.41
C ARG A 192 26.16 16.82 8.68
N GLY A 193 27.08 15.89 8.89
CA GLY A 193 28.50 16.19 9.18
C GLY A 193 28.78 16.56 10.65
N VAL A 194 27.79 16.52 11.52
CA VAL A 194 27.98 16.66 12.97
C VAL A 194 28.57 15.37 13.53
N LYS A 195 29.60 15.49 14.36
CA LYS A 195 30.17 14.35 15.09
C LYS A 195 29.27 14.02 16.27
N ASP A 196 28.90 12.73 16.39
CA ASP A 196 28.00 12.22 17.44
C ASP A 196 26.64 12.98 17.47
N PRO A 197 25.81 12.86 16.41
CA PRO A 197 24.58 13.62 16.29
C PRO A 197 23.54 13.17 17.30
N GLU A 198 22.94 14.12 18.03
CA GLU A 198 21.80 13.90 18.92
C GLU A 198 20.55 14.56 18.31
N PRO A 199 19.64 13.81 17.67
CA PRO A 199 18.43 14.38 17.09
C PRO A 199 17.44 14.81 18.17
N GLU A 200 16.78 15.94 17.95
CA GLU A 200 15.79 16.49 18.87
C GLU A 200 14.36 16.10 18.49
N PHE A 201 13.85 15.06 19.14
CA PHE A 201 12.52 14.52 18.86
C PHE A 201 11.52 14.71 20.01
N LYS A 202 11.94 15.27 21.13
CA LYS A 202 11.13 15.40 22.34
C LYS A 202 9.79 16.11 22.07
N GLY A 203 8.70 15.46 22.45
CA GLY A 203 7.33 15.95 22.26
C GLY A 203 6.74 15.67 20.87
N ASN A 204 7.51 14.99 19.99
CA ASN A 204 7.06 14.64 18.65
C ASN A 204 6.96 13.10 18.44
N GLU A 205 7.01 12.32 19.51
CA GLU A 205 7.05 10.86 19.47
C GLU A 205 5.86 10.28 18.69
N TYR A 206 4.68 10.87 18.85
CA TYR A 206 3.48 10.46 18.12
C TYR A 206 3.64 10.61 16.60
N LEU A 207 4.18 11.75 16.14
CA LEU A 207 4.38 12.01 14.70
C LEU A 207 5.39 11.04 14.10
N LEU A 208 6.49 10.79 14.81
CA LEU A 208 7.51 9.82 14.40
C LEU A 208 6.94 8.41 14.35
N GLN A 209 6.18 8.01 15.37
CA GLN A 209 5.54 6.71 15.42
C GLN A 209 4.60 6.52 14.22
N ARG A 210 3.81 7.53 13.85
CA ARG A 210 2.88 7.43 12.71
C ARG A 210 3.58 7.19 11.38
N TYR A 211 4.80 7.69 11.19
CA TYR A 211 5.60 7.46 9.99
C TYR A 211 6.39 6.16 10.05
N LEU A 212 7.10 5.92 11.17
CA LEU A 212 8.02 4.79 11.32
C LEU A 212 7.30 3.46 11.61
N LYS A 213 6.16 3.52 12.30
CA LYS A 213 5.33 2.36 12.67
C LYS A 213 3.86 2.68 12.38
N PRO A 214 3.44 2.73 11.11
CA PRO A 214 2.04 2.93 10.76
C PRO A 214 1.19 1.76 11.30
N ALA A 215 -0.12 1.97 11.42
CA ALA A 215 -1.05 0.94 11.85
C ALA A 215 -2.02 0.62 10.70
N ALA A 216 -2.08 -0.62 10.26
CA ALA A 216 -3.19 -1.11 9.46
C ALA A 216 -4.44 -1.20 10.35
N ARG A 217 -5.58 -0.79 9.82
CA ARG A 217 -6.81 -0.60 10.60
C ARG A 217 -7.67 -1.87 10.67
N ARG A 218 -7.05 -3.00 11.09
CA ARG A 218 -7.74 -4.25 11.36
C ARG A 218 -8.88 -4.06 12.37
N ASP A 219 -8.65 -3.23 13.40
CA ASP A 219 -9.66 -2.87 14.42
C ASP A 219 -10.95 -2.31 13.81
N ILE A 220 -10.85 -1.55 12.73
CA ILE A 220 -12.04 -1.00 12.04
C ILE A 220 -12.75 -2.07 11.23
N VAL A 221 -12.02 -2.94 10.52
CA VAL A 221 -12.64 -4.03 9.76
C VAL A 221 -13.36 -5.00 10.69
N GLU A 222 -12.77 -5.32 11.84
CA GLU A 222 -13.40 -6.14 12.88
C GLU A 222 -14.65 -5.47 13.45
N LEU A 223 -14.60 -4.18 13.78
CA LEU A 223 -15.77 -3.41 14.23
C LEU A 223 -16.89 -3.39 13.19
N LEU A 224 -16.58 -3.17 11.92
CA LEU A 224 -17.56 -3.19 10.83
C LEU A 224 -18.22 -4.57 10.71
N ALA A 225 -17.45 -5.65 10.87
CA ALA A 225 -17.98 -7.01 10.86
C ALA A 225 -18.89 -7.29 12.07
N GLU A 226 -18.52 -6.85 13.28
CA GLU A 226 -19.33 -6.97 14.49
C GLU A 226 -20.68 -6.23 14.36
N GLU A 227 -20.64 -5.00 13.81
CA GLU A 227 -21.81 -4.17 13.57
C GLU A 227 -22.59 -4.59 12.30
N LYS A 228 -22.09 -5.57 11.54
CA LYS A 228 -22.67 -6.05 10.27
C LYS A 228 -22.82 -4.92 9.24
N ILE A 229 -21.85 -4.04 9.17
CA ILE A 229 -21.78 -2.93 8.23
C ILE A 229 -20.81 -3.32 7.12
N VAL A 230 -21.28 -3.33 5.88
CA VAL A 230 -20.44 -3.43 4.68
C VAL A 230 -20.46 -2.06 4.01
N PRO A 231 -19.32 -1.32 4.00
CA PRO A 231 -19.24 -0.03 3.32
C PRO A 231 -19.49 -0.16 1.81
N THR A 232 -19.99 0.88 1.20
CA THR A 232 -20.22 0.91 -0.25
C THR A 232 -18.93 1.04 -1.04
N SER A 233 -17.91 1.69 -0.44
CA SER A 233 -16.58 1.86 -1.01
C SER A 233 -15.55 2.00 0.11
N MET A 234 -14.35 1.50 -0.10
CA MET A 234 -13.21 1.68 0.79
C MET A 234 -11.93 1.88 -0.03
N ILE A 235 -10.96 2.50 0.58
CA ILE A 235 -9.57 2.63 0.13
C ILE A 235 -8.72 2.84 1.38
N ASP A 236 -7.51 2.34 1.41
CA ASP A 236 -6.55 2.76 2.42
C ASP A 236 -5.95 4.13 2.10
N LEU A 237 -5.35 4.79 3.08
CA LEU A 237 -4.74 6.11 2.91
C LEU A 237 -3.21 5.96 2.93
N SER A 238 -2.62 5.79 1.76
CA SER A 238 -1.18 5.66 1.54
C SER A 238 -0.54 6.96 1.06
N ASP A 239 -1.11 7.60 0.05
CA ASP A 239 -0.58 8.81 -0.61
C ASP A 239 -1.13 10.11 -0.03
N GLY A 240 -2.21 10.01 0.72
CA GLY A 240 -2.90 11.12 1.35
C GLY A 240 -4.32 11.32 0.85
N LEU A 241 -5.15 11.91 1.72
CA LEU A 241 -6.60 12.00 1.52
C LEU A 241 -7.01 12.51 0.13
N ALA A 242 -6.32 13.51 -0.40
CA ALA A 242 -6.72 14.12 -1.67
C ALA A 242 -6.48 13.16 -2.86
N SER A 243 -5.34 12.47 -2.86
CA SER A 243 -4.98 11.48 -3.89
C SER A 243 -5.92 10.28 -3.81
N ASP A 244 -6.04 9.69 -2.63
CA ASP A 244 -6.76 8.43 -2.44
C ASP A 244 -8.27 8.61 -2.61
N LEU A 245 -8.84 9.74 -2.14
CA LEU A 245 -10.23 10.07 -2.42
C LEU A 245 -10.49 10.28 -3.92
N LEU A 246 -9.52 10.85 -4.64
CA LEU A 246 -9.62 11.02 -6.09
C LEU A 246 -9.69 9.67 -6.82
N GLN A 247 -9.03 8.62 -6.30
CA GLN A 247 -9.13 7.27 -6.87
C GLN A 247 -10.56 6.70 -6.76
N ILE A 248 -11.22 6.89 -5.61
CA ILE A 248 -12.64 6.54 -5.48
C ILE A 248 -13.47 7.31 -6.50
N CYS A 249 -13.24 8.62 -6.64
CA CYS A 249 -13.96 9.45 -7.62
C CYS A 249 -13.72 9.01 -9.07
N ASN A 250 -12.50 8.67 -9.42
CA ASN A 250 -12.14 8.19 -10.76
C ASN A 250 -12.85 6.87 -11.10
N CYS A 251 -12.93 5.95 -10.15
CA CYS A 251 -13.68 4.70 -10.33
C CYS A 251 -15.18 4.96 -10.57
N LEU A 252 -15.75 6.02 -10.00
CA LEU A 252 -17.15 6.41 -10.21
C LEU A 252 -17.38 7.06 -11.58
N LEU A 253 -16.43 7.84 -12.07
CA LEU A 253 -16.50 8.51 -13.37
C LEU A 253 -16.48 7.51 -14.54
N TYR A 254 -15.77 6.40 -14.42
CA TYR A 254 -15.75 5.34 -15.42
C TYR A 254 -17.04 4.51 -15.47
N THR A 255 -17.86 4.54 -14.42
CA THR A 255 -19.18 3.87 -14.39
C THR A 255 -20.31 4.76 -14.90
N SER A 256 -20.07 6.07 -15.10
CA SER A 256 -21.01 6.97 -15.71
C SER A 256 -20.71 7.10 -17.20
N PRO A 257 -21.66 6.80 -18.12
CA PRO A 257 -21.42 7.02 -19.54
C PRO A 257 -21.05 8.50 -19.75
N SER A 258 -19.91 8.73 -20.40
CA SER A 258 -19.47 10.08 -20.73
C SER A 258 -20.60 10.80 -21.49
N PRO A 259 -20.87 12.09 -21.19
CA PRO A 259 -21.80 12.87 -22.01
C PRO A 259 -21.46 12.87 -23.50
N ARG A 260 -20.23 12.46 -23.86
CA ARG A 260 -19.79 12.26 -25.25
C ARG A 260 -20.23 10.93 -25.85
N ASP A 261 -20.53 9.92 -25.05
CA ASP A 261 -20.99 8.60 -25.53
C ASP A 261 -22.45 8.62 -25.96
N GLY A 262 -23.21 9.66 -25.60
CA GLY A 262 -24.59 9.94 -26.05
C GLY A 262 -24.69 10.84 -27.29
N ALA A 263 -23.59 11.36 -27.81
CA ALA A 263 -23.57 12.18 -29.02
C ALA A 263 -23.33 11.32 -30.27
N THR A 264 -24.20 10.35 -30.49
CA THR A 264 -24.37 9.76 -31.85
C THR A 264 -25.04 10.78 -32.72
N SER A 265 -24.28 11.28 -33.66
CA SER A 265 -24.65 11.84 -34.97
C SER A 265 -26.16 12.08 -35.21
N ARG A 266 -26.51 13.32 -35.35
CA ARG A 266 -27.48 13.76 -36.33
C ARG A 266 -26.81 14.70 -37.32
#